data_57c256fd05bc955c4a3f74aa754a4bf5
#
_entry.id   57c256fd05bc955c4a3f74aa754a4bf5
#
_cell.length_a   1.000
_cell.length_b   1.000
_cell.length_c   1.000
_cell.angle_alpha   90.00
_cell.angle_beta   90.00
_cell.angle_gamma   90.00
#
_symmetry.space_group_name_H-M   'P 1'
#
loop_
_entity.id
_entity.type
_entity.pdbx_description
1 polymer ?
#
loop_
_entity_poly.entity_id
_entity_poly.type
_entity_poly.pdbx_seq_one_letter_code
_entity_poly.pdbx_strand_id
1 'polypeptide(L)'
;SAGAEPGPACYGQGGAAPAVTDADVALGRIDPEAFAGGRLTLDAASADDALTRDVGTALALAPDMAALGISEVVDENMASAARVHAIEIGASLSERTMIAFGGAAPLHAARLAEKLEIDRVLIPTHAAVGSAIGFLRAPVAYQVVQSAYQKISRFDAKAANQVLAAMQAEALEVVRRGAPGAETAEKRTAFMRYLGQGHEVAVALPARAWKAGDGKFIRRAFEAAYEQTYGRIIANLDL
;
A
#
# COMPACT_ATOMS: atom_id res chain seq x y z
N SER A 1 8.86 -12.54 -2.04
CA SER A 1 10.04 -12.22 -1.21
C SER A 1 10.75 -13.51 -0.81
N ALA A 2 12.07 -13.56 -0.97
CA ALA A 2 12.88 -14.71 -0.57
C ALA A 2 13.05 -14.81 0.96
N GLY A 3 12.66 -13.79 1.70
CA GLY A 3 12.86 -13.71 3.15
C GLY A 3 14.31 -13.51 3.53
N ALA A 4 14.63 -13.75 4.82
CA ALA A 4 15.98 -13.71 5.34
C ALA A 4 16.64 -15.12 5.35
N GLU A 5 15.85 -16.15 5.53
CA GLU A 5 16.23 -17.57 5.49
C GLU A 5 15.22 -18.34 4.61
N PRO A 6 15.71 -19.10 3.62
CA PRO A 6 17.08 -19.18 3.15
C PRO A 6 17.58 -17.89 2.45
N GLY A 7 16.71 -16.96 2.10
CA GLY A 7 17.01 -15.67 1.53
C GLY A 7 17.58 -15.71 0.09
N PRO A 8 18.05 -14.56 -0.41
CA PRO A 8 18.82 -14.46 -1.64
C PRO A 8 20.08 -15.32 -1.62
N ALA A 9 20.57 -15.72 -2.78
CA ALA A 9 21.80 -16.51 -2.89
C ALA A 9 23.00 -15.80 -2.28
N CYS A 10 23.09 -14.48 -2.47
CA CYS A 10 24.17 -13.65 -1.93
C CYS A 10 24.19 -13.54 -0.39
N TYR A 11 23.14 -13.97 0.32
CA TYR A 11 23.14 -13.95 1.78
C TYR A 11 23.98 -15.10 2.39
N GLY A 12 24.25 -16.16 1.61
CA GLY A 12 25.01 -17.32 2.09
C GLY A 12 24.31 -18.14 3.18
N GLN A 13 22.96 -18.01 3.31
CA GLN A 13 22.15 -18.66 4.34
C GLN A 13 21.31 -19.84 3.80
N GLY A 14 21.79 -20.44 2.72
CA GLY A 14 21.16 -21.62 2.09
C GLY A 14 20.20 -21.30 0.94
N GLY A 15 19.99 -20.02 0.59
CA GLY A 15 19.32 -19.62 -0.62
C GLY A 15 20.12 -20.04 -1.86
N ALA A 16 19.49 -20.75 -2.79
CA ALA A 16 20.13 -21.21 -4.01
C ALA A 16 19.58 -20.54 -5.27
N ALA A 17 18.30 -20.14 -5.25
CA ALA A 17 17.66 -19.48 -6.38
C ALA A 17 17.93 -17.96 -6.36
N PRO A 18 18.08 -17.30 -7.54
CA PRO A 18 18.30 -15.88 -7.60
C PRO A 18 17.05 -15.10 -7.14
N ALA A 19 17.28 -14.06 -6.38
CA ALA A 19 16.28 -13.08 -5.96
C ALA A 19 16.58 -11.70 -6.55
N VAL A 20 15.69 -10.74 -6.39
CA VAL A 20 15.91 -9.36 -6.84
C VAL A 20 17.17 -8.75 -6.20
N THR A 21 17.44 -9.09 -4.94
CA THR A 21 18.65 -8.65 -4.24
C THR A 21 19.93 -9.13 -4.94
N ASP A 22 19.95 -10.37 -5.46
CA ASP A 22 21.10 -10.87 -6.22
C ASP A 22 21.29 -10.08 -7.50
N ALA A 23 20.22 -9.73 -8.19
CA ALA A 23 20.28 -8.86 -9.37
C ALA A 23 20.78 -7.45 -9.01
N ASP A 24 20.34 -6.86 -7.90
CA ASP A 24 20.80 -5.54 -7.46
C ASP A 24 22.28 -5.54 -7.03
N VAL A 25 22.77 -6.66 -6.46
CA VAL A 25 24.21 -6.86 -6.17
C VAL A 25 25.01 -6.95 -7.48
N ALA A 26 24.58 -7.80 -8.42
CA ALA A 26 25.25 -7.97 -9.71
C ALA A 26 25.28 -6.68 -10.55
N LEU A 27 24.24 -5.83 -10.43
CA LEU A 27 24.17 -4.51 -11.07
C LEU A 27 24.95 -3.42 -10.32
N GLY A 28 25.60 -3.73 -9.19
CA GLY A 28 26.33 -2.76 -8.38
C GLY A 28 25.45 -1.72 -7.68
N ARG A 29 24.13 -1.97 -7.54
CA ARG A 29 23.20 -1.09 -6.81
C ARG A 29 23.32 -1.23 -5.31
N ILE A 30 23.79 -2.38 -4.85
CA ILE A 30 24.05 -2.69 -3.45
C ILE A 30 25.55 -2.93 -3.30
N ASP A 31 26.18 -2.20 -2.38
CA ASP A 31 27.56 -2.48 -1.97
C ASP A 31 27.56 -3.71 -1.03
N PRO A 32 28.19 -4.83 -1.45
CA PRO A 32 28.22 -6.06 -0.67
C PRO A 32 28.84 -5.90 0.71
N GLU A 33 29.82 -5.00 0.85
CA GLU A 33 30.56 -4.79 2.12
C GLU A 33 29.79 -3.87 3.08
N ALA A 34 28.92 -2.98 2.55
CA ALA A 34 28.21 -2.00 3.34
C ALA A 34 26.75 -2.42 3.70
N PHE A 35 26.34 -3.61 3.30
CA PHE A 35 24.96 -4.08 3.51
C PHE A 35 24.61 -4.18 5.01
N ALA A 36 23.41 -3.77 5.37
CA ALA A 36 22.92 -3.71 6.76
C ALA A 36 23.87 -2.94 7.71
N GLY A 37 24.57 -1.91 7.21
CA GLY A 37 25.55 -1.14 7.97
C GLY A 37 26.85 -1.94 8.24
N GLY A 38 27.24 -2.80 7.31
CA GLY A 38 28.43 -3.65 7.39
C GLY A 38 28.30 -4.85 8.34
N ARG A 39 27.05 -5.18 8.75
CA ARG A 39 26.81 -6.35 9.62
C ARG A 39 26.71 -7.67 8.88
N LEU A 40 26.47 -7.61 7.59
CA LEU A 40 26.34 -8.74 6.70
C LEU A 40 27.09 -8.42 5.41
N THR A 41 28.13 -9.18 5.12
CA THR A 41 28.81 -9.13 3.83
C THR A 41 28.07 -10.04 2.86
N LEU A 42 27.72 -9.52 1.70
CA LEU A 42 27.02 -10.30 0.68
C LEU A 42 28.02 -10.99 -0.24
N ASP A 43 27.71 -12.22 -0.62
CA ASP A 43 28.51 -13.00 -1.55
C ASP A 43 28.09 -12.72 -3.00
N ALA A 44 28.78 -11.79 -3.65
CA ALA A 44 28.52 -11.43 -5.04
C ALA A 44 28.74 -12.60 -6.01
N ALA A 45 29.69 -13.51 -5.72
CA ALA A 45 29.93 -14.67 -6.57
C ALA A 45 28.74 -15.65 -6.54
N SER A 46 28.16 -15.87 -5.37
CA SER A 46 26.94 -16.68 -5.24
C SER A 46 25.74 -16.05 -5.97
N ALA A 47 25.62 -14.73 -6.02
CA ALA A 47 24.61 -14.04 -6.82
C ALA A 47 24.81 -14.31 -8.32
N ASP A 48 26.03 -14.11 -8.85
CA ASP A 48 26.36 -14.32 -10.25
C ASP A 48 26.17 -15.79 -10.68
N ASP A 49 26.55 -16.75 -9.83
CA ASP A 49 26.36 -18.17 -10.06
C ASP A 49 24.88 -18.55 -10.14
N ALA A 50 24.05 -18.02 -9.24
CA ALA A 50 22.62 -18.26 -9.24
C ALA A 50 21.95 -17.66 -10.49
N LEU A 51 22.30 -16.41 -10.83
CA LEU A 51 21.80 -15.72 -12.02
C LEU A 51 22.18 -16.45 -13.30
N THR A 52 23.44 -16.91 -13.41
CA THR A 52 23.95 -17.67 -14.56
C THR A 52 23.22 -18.99 -14.71
N ARG A 53 23.10 -19.76 -13.63
CA ARG A 53 22.52 -21.10 -13.64
C ARG A 53 21.04 -21.08 -14.00
N ASP A 54 20.25 -20.23 -13.33
CA ASP A 54 18.79 -20.31 -13.37
C ASP A 54 18.17 -19.42 -14.46
N VAL A 55 18.88 -18.39 -14.92
CA VAL A 55 18.40 -17.44 -15.93
C VAL A 55 19.34 -17.37 -17.14
N GLY A 56 20.61 -17.11 -16.90
CA GLY A 56 21.59 -16.89 -17.96
C GLY A 56 21.73 -18.07 -18.90
N THR A 57 21.84 -19.29 -18.38
CA THR A 57 21.98 -20.51 -19.18
C THR A 57 20.76 -20.74 -20.09
N ALA A 58 19.55 -20.56 -19.57
CA ALA A 58 18.32 -20.80 -20.33
C ALA A 58 18.08 -19.78 -21.44
N LEU A 59 18.54 -18.53 -21.24
CA LEU A 59 18.31 -17.42 -22.15
C LEU A 59 19.56 -17.02 -22.95
N ALA A 60 20.68 -17.73 -22.78
CA ALA A 60 21.99 -17.40 -23.37
C ALA A 60 22.44 -15.96 -23.04
N LEU A 61 22.24 -15.52 -21.79
CA LEU A 61 22.61 -14.21 -21.30
C LEU A 61 23.79 -14.26 -20.33
N ALA A 62 24.64 -13.23 -20.34
CA ALA A 62 25.62 -13.00 -19.30
C ALA A 62 24.94 -12.62 -17.97
N PRO A 63 25.57 -12.82 -16.78
CA PRO A 63 24.94 -12.57 -15.48
C PRO A 63 24.39 -11.15 -15.32
N ASP A 64 25.11 -10.15 -15.77
CA ASP A 64 24.71 -8.73 -15.76
C ASP A 64 23.46 -8.48 -16.61
N MET A 65 23.36 -9.10 -17.76
CA MET A 65 22.18 -9.01 -18.62
C MET A 65 20.99 -9.77 -18.05
N ALA A 66 21.21 -10.90 -17.40
CA ALA A 66 20.19 -11.62 -16.66
C ALA A 66 19.66 -10.79 -15.48
N ALA A 67 20.57 -10.16 -14.72
CA ALA A 67 20.25 -9.25 -13.63
C ALA A 67 19.42 -8.03 -14.10
N LEU A 68 19.84 -7.42 -15.23
CA LEU A 68 19.11 -6.29 -15.83
C LEU A 68 17.71 -6.72 -16.24
N GLY A 69 17.56 -7.90 -16.86
CA GLY A 69 16.26 -8.44 -17.26
C GLY A 69 15.33 -8.65 -16.08
N ILE A 70 15.82 -9.22 -14.97
CA ILE A 70 15.06 -9.38 -13.73
C ILE A 70 14.62 -8.03 -13.19
N SER A 71 15.54 -7.07 -13.12
CA SER A 71 15.22 -5.72 -12.63
C SER A 71 14.16 -5.03 -13.48
N GLU A 72 14.27 -5.09 -14.81
CA GLU A 72 13.27 -4.47 -15.71
C GLU A 72 11.88 -5.10 -15.56
N VAL A 73 11.80 -6.41 -15.38
CA VAL A 73 10.51 -7.10 -15.12
C VAL A 73 9.90 -6.64 -13.80
N VAL A 74 10.71 -6.53 -12.75
CA VAL A 74 10.26 -6.07 -11.44
C VAL A 74 9.78 -4.62 -11.50
N ASP A 75 10.56 -3.75 -12.13
CA ASP A 75 10.23 -2.33 -12.29
C ASP A 75 8.93 -2.16 -13.13
N GLU A 76 8.73 -2.98 -14.18
CA GLU A 76 7.49 -2.94 -14.96
C GLU A 76 6.29 -3.45 -14.17
N ASN A 77 6.45 -4.48 -13.37
CA ASN A 77 5.37 -4.97 -12.50
C ASN A 77 4.95 -3.89 -11.48
N MET A 78 5.92 -3.19 -10.88
CA MET A 78 5.63 -2.07 -9.97
C MET A 78 4.96 -0.90 -10.71
N ALA A 79 5.45 -0.55 -11.90
CA ALA A 79 4.86 0.50 -12.72
C ALA A 79 3.41 0.16 -13.13
N SER A 80 3.17 -1.08 -13.54
CA SER A 80 1.83 -1.54 -13.90
C SER A 80 0.87 -1.48 -12.72
N ALA A 81 1.29 -1.92 -11.53
CA ALA A 81 0.49 -1.82 -10.32
C ALA A 81 0.16 -0.35 -9.95
N ALA A 82 1.13 0.54 -10.08
CA ALA A 82 0.92 1.97 -9.82
C ALA A 82 -0.07 2.60 -10.82
N ARG A 83 0.04 2.26 -12.12
CA ARG A 83 -0.89 2.73 -13.16
C ARG A 83 -2.32 2.25 -12.90
N VAL A 84 -2.51 0.98 -12.57
CA VAL A 84 -3.83 0.43 -12.24
C VAL A 84 -4.44 1.17 -11.06
N HIS A 85 -3.68 1.33 -9.97
CA HIS A 85 -4.16 2.05 -8.80
C HIS A 85 -4.50 3.52 -9.10
N ALA A 86 -3.68 4.21 -9.89
CA ALA A 86 -3.95 5.59 -10.30
C ALA A 86 -5.27 5.71 -11.08
N ILE A 87 -5.54 4.77 -11.99
CA ILE A 87 -6.80 4.73 -12.75
C ILE A 87 -7.99 4.50 -11.81
N GLU A 88 -7.86 3.57 -10.85
CA GLU A 88 -8.92 3.26 -9.89
C GLU A 88 -9.33 4.47 -9.03
N ILE A 89 -8.37 5.32 -8.67
CA ILE A 89 -8.62 6.53 -7.87
C ILE A 89 -8.77 7.80 -8.71
N GLY A 90 -8.74 7.70 -10.04
CA GLY A 90 -8.86 8.86 -10.94
C GLY A 90 -7.70 9.86 -10.84
N ALA A 91 -6.47 9.41 -10.52
CA ALA A 91 -5.31 10.26 -10.34
C ALA A 91 -4.39 10.27 -11.59
N SER A 92 -3.77 11.40 -11.90
CA SER A 92 -2.67 11.51 -12.87
C SER A 92 -1.34 11.28 -12.16
N LEU A 93 -0.52 10.35 -12.65
CA LEU A 93 0.79 10.03 -12.05
C LEU A 93 1.82 11.12 -12.35
N SER A 94 1.82 11.71 -13.54
CA SER A 94 2.76 12.78 -13.94
C SER A 94 2.68 14.03 -13.07
N GLU A 95 1.54 14.28 -12.43
CA GLU A 95 1.36 15.41 -11.51
C GLU A 95 1.78 15.10 -10.06
N ARG A 96 2.27 13.89 -9.79
CA ARG A 96 2.62 13.44 -8.44
C ARG A 96 4.12 13.54 -8.19
N THR A 97 4.48 13.52 -6.92
CA THR A 97 5.85 13.30 -6.45
C THR A 97 5.93 11.90 -5.88
N MET A 98 6.86 11.08 -6.37
CA MET A 98 7.12 9.77 -5.82
C MET A 98 7.89 9.90 -4.52
N ILE A 99 7.47 9.21 -3.48
CA ILE A 99 8.22 9.09 -2.23
C ILE A 99 8.74 7.65 -2.14
N ALA A 100 10.06 7.48 -2.19
CA ALA A 100 10.73 6.20 -2.07
C ALA A 100 11.27 6.01 -0.65
N PHE A 101 10.70 5.07 0.11
CA PHE A 101 11.19 4.72 1.43
C PHE A 101 11.13 3.21 1.66
N GLY A 102 11.96 2.72 2.59
CA GLY A 102 12.25 1.31 2.76
C GLY A 102 13.66 0.98 2.27
N GLY A 103 14.14 -0.23 2.52
CA GLY A 103 15.51 -0.62 2.19
C GLY A 103 15.78 -0.73 0.69
N ALA A 104 14.83 -1.30 -0.07
CA ALA A 104 14.98 -1.56 -1.50
C ALA A 104 14.35 -0.49 -2.40
N ALA A 105 13.28 0.19 -1.97
CA ALA A 105 12.56 1.12 -2.82
C ALA A 105 13.43 2.21 -3.48
N PRO A 106 14.39 2.83 -2.79
CA PRO A 106 15.29 3.82 -3.42
C PRO A 106 16.11 3.28 -4.58
N LEU A 107 16.44 1.98 -4.60
CA LEU A 107 17.25 1.36 -5.65
C LEU A 107 16.52 1.33 -7.01
N HIS A 108 15.21 1.21 -6.98
CA HIS A 108 14.34 1.12 -8.16
C HIS A 108 13.65 2.45 -8.50
N ALA A 109 13.69 3.44 -7.59
CA ALA A 109 12.87 4.64 -7.66
C ALA A 109 13.09 5.48 -8.93
N ALA A 110 14.34 5.62 -9.38
CA ALA A 110 14.66 6.41 -10.59
C ALA A 110 14.03 5.76 -11.83
N ARG A 111 14.26 4.45 -12.02
CA ARG A 111 13.73 3.72 -13.16
C ARG A 111 12.21 3.64 -13.16
N LEU A 112 11.63 3.49 -11.97
CA LEU A 112 10.18 3.48 -11.80
C LEU A 112 9.57 4.85 -12.12
N ALA A 113 10.21 5.95 -11.71
CA ALA A 113 9.77 7.31 -12.03
C ALA A 113 9.79 7.56 -13.53
N GLU A 114 10.84 7.13 -14.25
CA GLU A 114 10.90 7.21 -15.72
C GLU A 114 9.73 6.46 -16.38
N LYS A 115 9.45 5.21 -15.95
CA LYS A 115 8.34 4.41 -16.48
C LYS A 115 6.96 5.01 -16.23
N LEU A 116 6.81 5.80 -15.17
CA LEU A 116 5.56 6.43 -14.74
C LEU A 116 5.44 7.90 -15.17
N GLU A 117 6.46 8.44 -15.86
CA GLU A 117 6.53 9.85 -16.27
C GLU A 117 6.42 10.81 -15.07
N ILE A 118 7.06 10.45 -13.95
CA ILE A 118 7.10 11.24 -12.72
C ILE A 118 8.40 12.02 -12.67
N ASP A 119 8.33 13.35 -12.66
CA ASP A 119 9.50 14.23 -12.71
C ASP A 119 10.23 14.37 -11.38
N ARG A 120 9.58 14.01 -10.26
CA ARG A 120 10.13 14.24 -8.92
C ARG A 120 10.09 13.00 -8.06
N VAL A 121 11.25 12.61 -7.54
CA VAL A 121 11.41 11.55 -6.55
C VAL A 121 11.97 12.15 -5.26
N LEU A 122 11.32 11.88 -4.14
CA LEU A 122 11.78 12.26 -2.81
C LEU A 122 12.23 11.00 -2.06
N ILE A 123 13.50 10.99 -1.66
CA ILE A 123 14.05 9.96 -0.76
C ILE A 123 14.27 10.63 0.59
N PRO A 124 13.40 10.39 1.59
CA PRO A 124 13.51 11.07 2.88
C PRO A 124 14.74 10.58 3.66
N THR A 125 15.25 11.43 4.53
CA THR A 125 16.29 11.04 5.49
C THR A 125 15.82 9.82 6.29
N HIS A 126 16.70 8.84 6.45
CA HIS A 126 16.38 7.55 7.08
C HIS A 126 15.32 6.74 6.33
N ALA A 127 15.27 6.84 5.01
CA ALA A 127 14.32 6.11 4.17
C ALA A 127 14.25 4.61 4.50
N ALA A 128 15.39 3.97 4.77
CA ALA A 128 15.48 2.55 5.08
C ALA A 128 14.69 2.12 6.33
N VAL A 129 14.49 3.03 7.28
CA VAL A 129 13.77 2.80 8.54
C VAL A 129 12.50 3.66 8.66
N GLY A 130 12.04 4.25 7.58
CA GLY A 130 10.91 5.17 7.55
C GLY A 130 9.64 4.57 8.15
N SER A 131 9.35 3.31 7.86
CA SER A 131 8.20 2.60 8.44
C SER A 131 8.31 2.46 9.97
N ALA A 132 9.49 2.17 10.49
CA ALA A 132 9.71 2.09 11.93
C ALA A 132 9.52 3.45 12.62
N ILE A 133 10.03 4.52 12.01
CA ILE A 133 9.82 5.89 12.50
C ILE A 133 8.33 6.24 12.49
N GLY A 134 7.63 5.92 11.42
CA GLY A 134 6.19 6.12 11.28
C GLY A 134 5.42 5.37 12.37
N PHE A 135 5.78 4.12 12.63
CA PHE A 135 5.16 3.29 13.65
C PHE A 135 5.35 3.87 15.06
N LEU A 136 6.57 4.35 15.38
CA LEU A 136 6.87 4.99 16.67
C LEU A 136 6.13 6.32 16.87
N ARG A 137 5.74 6.99 15.79
CA ARG A 137 5.03 8.29 15.83
C ARG A 137 3.52 8.15 15.64
N ALA A 138 3.05 6.99 15.22
CA ALA A 138 1.62 6.77 15.02
C ALA A 138 0.88 6.88 16.36
N PRO A 139 -0.28 7.53 16.39
CA PRO A 139 -1.14 7.49 17.56
C PRO A 139 -1.62 6.06 17.80
N VAL A 140 -1.92 5.71 19.05
CA VAL A 140 -2.62 4.47 19.36
C VAL A 140 -4.00 4.55 18.72
N ALA A 141 -4.24 3.71 17.73
CA ALA A 141 -5.50 3.68 16.98
C ALA A 141 -5.94 2.23 16.72
N TYR A 142 -7.23 2.02 16.68
CA TYR A 142 -7.80 0.73 16.32
C TYR A 142 -8.99 0.94 15.38
N GLN A 143 -9.07 0.13 14.34
CA GLN A 143 -10.14 0.20 13.35
C GLN A 143 -10.96 -1.08 13.41
N VAL A 144 -12.27 -0.92 13.54
CA VAL A 144 -13.26 -2.01 13.38
C VAL A 144 -13.95 -1.82 12.05
N VAL A 145 -14.09 -2.89 11.28
CA VAL A 145 -14.82 -2.91 10.03
C VAL A 145 -15.94 -3.94 10.13
N GLN A 146 -17.17 -3.52 9.86
CA GLN A 146 -18.32 -4.40 9.88
C GLN A 146 -19.21 -4.15 8.67
N SER A 147 -19.62 -5.20 8.00
CA SER A 147 -20.59 -5.11 6.91
C SER A 147 -21.99 -4.91 7.47
N ALA A 148 -22.68 -3.89 6.96
CA ALA A 148 -24.08 -3.60 7.31
C ALA A 148 -24.82 -3.18 6.04
N TYR A 149 -25.48 -4.14 5.40
CA TYR A 149 -26.20 -3.84 4.16
C TYR A 149 -27.53 -3.14 4.46
N GLN A 150 -27.65 -1.90 4.01
CA GLN A 150 -28.90 -1.12 4.07
C GLN A 150 -29.08 -0.32 2.77
N LYS A 151 -30.31 -0.27 2.28
CA LYS A 151 -30.69 0.70 1.24
C LYS A 151 -30.99 2.04 1.88
N ILE A 152 -30.44 3.12 1.35
CA ILE A 152 -30.65 4.46 1.91
C ILE A 152 -32.09 4.92 1.78
N SER A 153 -32.81 4.46 0.75
CA SER A 153 -34.26 4.70 0.61
C SER A 153 -35.09 4.12 1.78
N ARG A 154 -34.54 3.13 2.50
CA ARG A 154 -35.17 2.48 3.67
C ARG A 154 -34.19 2.46 4.87
N PHE A 155 -33.51 3.57 5.08
CA PHE A 155 -32.50 3.66 6.13
C PHE A 155 -33.08 3.39 7.53
N ASP A 156 -32.59 2.35 8.19
CA ASP A 156 -32.90 2.01 9.57
C ASP A 156 -31.84 2.60 10.52
N ALA A 157 -32.14 3.76 11.06
CA ALA A 157 -31.29 4.46 12.01
C ALA A 157 -31.05 3.67 13.30
N LYS A 158 -32.02 2.88 13.76
CA LYS A 158 -31.91 2.09 14.99
C LYS A 158 -30.90 0.96 14.79
N ALA A 159 -31.03 0.20 13.71
CA ALA A 159 -30.09 -0.86 13.37
C ALA A 159 -28.67 -0.29 13.13
N ALA A 160 -28.54 0.83 12.39
CA ALA A 160 -27.27 1.49 12.17
C ALA A 160 -26.59 1.92 13.49
N ASN A 161 -27.35 2.52 14.41
CA ASN A 161 -26.81 2.92 15.71
C ASN A 161 -26.38 1.73 16.58
N GLN A 162 -27.07 0.60 16.50
CA GLN A 162 -26.68 -0.62 17.24
C GLN A 162 -25.33 -1.15 16.74
N VAL A 163 -25.16 -1.25 15.42
CA VAL A 163 -23.89 -1.67 14.81
C VAL A 163 -22.76 -0.73 15.20
N LEU A 164 -22.96 0.58 15.04
CA LEU A 164 -21.96 1.58 15.37
C LEU A 164 -21.58 1.60 16.85
N ALA A 165 -22.54 1.38 17.75
CA ALA A 165 -22.27 1.31 19.18
C ALA A 165 -21.41 0.08 19.55
N ALA A 166 -21.67 -1.08 18.93
CA ALA A 166 -20.87 -2.27 19.12
C ALA A 166 -19.44 -2.08 18.60
N MET A 167 -19.28 -1.52 17.39
CA MET A 167 -17.97 -1.21 16.80
C MET A 167 -17.20 -0.20 17.66
N GLN A 168 -17.86 0.84 18.16
CA GLN A 168 -17.25 1.83 19.04
C GLN A 168 -16.77 1.22 20.35
N ALA A 169 -17.58 0.36 20.99
CA ALA A 169 -17.22 -0.30 22.24
C ALA A 169 -15.96 -1.17 22.05
N GLU A 170 -15.92 -1.96 20.99
CA GLU A 170 -14.74 -2.78 20.66
C GLU A 170 -13.51 -1.93 20.42
N ALA A 171 -13.62 -0.89 19.60
CA ALA A 171 -12.48 -0.01 19.29
C ALA A 171 -11.95 0.69 20.54
N LEU A 172 -12.83 1.22 21.39
CA LEU A 172 -12.46 1.89 22.63
C LEU A 172 -11.81 0.95 23.64
N GLU A 173 -12.24 -0.31 23.72
CA GLU A 173 -11.60 -1.30 24.60
C GLU A 173 -10.13 -1.49 24.25
N VAL A 174 -9.81 -1.65 22.96
CA VAL A 174 -8.44 -1.85 22.50
C VAL A 174 -7.59 -0.58 22.70
N VAL A 175 -8.12 0.58 22.26
CA VAL A 175 -7.39 1.86 22.37
C VAL A 175 -7.08 2.22 23.82
N ARG A 176 -8.02 2.02 24.73
CA ARG A 176 -7.83 2.30 26.17
C ARG A 176 -6.79 1.40 26.83
N ARG A 177 -6.62 0.18 26.35
CA ARG A 177 -5.51 -0.70 26.80
C ARG A 177 -4.16 -0.19 26.36
N GLY A 178 -4.06 0.35 25.13
CA GLY A 178 -2.81 0.89 24.58
C GLY A 178 -2.47 2.30 25.06
N ALA A 179 -3.49 3.12 25.39
CA ALA A 179 -3.34 4.51 25.83
C ALA A 179 -4.31 4.83 27.00
N PRO A 180 -4.06 4.32 28.22
CA PRO A 180 -4.91 4.54 29.37
C PRO A 180 -5.04 6.03 29.70
N GLY A 181 -6.28 6.52 29.82
CA GLY A 181 -6.56 7.91 30.21
C GLY A 181 -6.35 8.96 29.13
N ALA A 182 -5.93 8.57 27.93
CA ALA A 182 -5.80 9.51 26.81
C ALA A 182 -7.18 9.92 26.26
N GLU A 183 -7.27 11.16 25.78
CA GLU A 183 -8.44 11.62 25.02
C GLU A 183 -8.52 10.84 23.69
N THR A 184 -9.71 10.41 23.33
CA THR A 184 -9.94 9.61 22.12
C THR A 184 -10.79 10.39 21.11
N ALA A 185 -10.44 10.29 19.84
CA ALA A 185 -11.21 10.81 18.73
C ALA A 185 -11.78 9.67 17.89
N GLU A 186 -13.04 9.75 17.52
CA GLU A 186 -13.72 8.78 16.66
C GLU A 186 -13.85 9.32 15.23
N LYS A 187 -13.49 8.50 14.25
CA LYS A 187 -13.76 8.75 12.83
C LYS A 187 -14.63 7.64 12.29
N ARG A 188 -15.67 7.99 11.55
CA ARG A 188 -16.58 7.06 10.89
C ARG A 188 -16.47 7.17 9.38
N THR A 189 -16.33 6.03 8.72
CA THR A 189 -16.36 5.93 7.26
C THR A 189 -17.37 4.86 6.88
N ALA A 190 -18.26 5.18 5.94
CA ALA A 190 -19.12 4.20 5.31
C ALA A 190 -18.63 3.92 3.89
N PHE A 191 -18.48 2.66 3.53
CA PHE A 191 -18.23 2.24 2.17
C PHE A 191 -19.57 2.04 1.47
N MET A 192 -19.84 2.87 0.46
CA MET A 192 -21.16 2.98 -0.15
C MET A 192 -21.06 2.93 -1.67
N ARG A 193 -22.09 2.41 -2.31
CA ARG A 193 -22.16 2.34 -3.78
C ARG A 193 -23.58 2.50 -4.27
N TYR A 194 -23.76 2.91 -5.51
CA TYR A 194 -25.04 2.78 -6.16
C TYR A 194 -25.42 1.31 -6.36
N LEU A 195 -26.69 1.02 -6.28
CA LEU A 195 -27.20 -0.33 -6.49
C LEU A 195 -26.77 -0.85 -7.87
N GLY A 196 -26.13 -2.03 -7.89
CA GLY A 196 -25.62 -2.65 -9.13
C GLY A 196 -24.17 -2.30 -9.46
N GLN A 197 -23.51 -1.39 -8.72
CA GLN A 197 -22.08 -1.14 -8.91
C GLN A 197 -21.20 -2.14 -8.15
N GLY A 198 -20.03 -2.44 -8.70
CA GLY A 198 -19.03 -3.32 -8.10
C GLY A 198 -18.08 -2.62 -7.11
N HIS A 199 -17.88 -1.31 -7.27
CA HIS A 199 -16.94 -0.54 -6.45
C HIS A 199 -17.65 0.37 -5.46
N GLU A 200 -17.08 0.49 -4.27
CA GLU A 200 -17.60 1.32 -3.18
C GLU A 200 -16.77 2.61 -3.07
N VAL A 201 -17.43 3.68 -2.68
CA VAL A 201 -16.80 4.96 -2.37
C VAL A 201 -16.78 5.13 -0.85
N ALA A 202 -15.64 5.56 -0.32
CA ALA A 202 -15.47 5.86 1.09
C ALA A 202 -16.10 7.22 1.42
N VAL A 203 -17.10 7.21 2.30
CA VAL A 203 -17.85 8.39 2.71
C VAL A 203 -17.57 8.70 4.17
N ALA A 204 -16.97 9.84 4.44
CA ALA A 204 -16.78 10.31 5.81
C ALA A 204 -18.12 10.69 6.43
N LEU A 205 -18.40 10.16 7.61
CA LEU A 205 -19.64 10.38 8.34
C LEU A 205 -19.37 10.98 9.72
N PRO A 206 -20.25 11.87 10.24
CA PRO A 206 -20.07 12.43 11.58
C PRO A 206 -20.28 11.38 12.68
N ALA A 207 -19.46 11.48 13.73
CA ALA A 207 -19.52 10.60 14.91
C ALA A 207 -20.67 11.02 15.84
N ARG A 208 -21.91 10.76 15.43
CA ARG A 208 -23.13 11.03 16.20
C ARG A 208 -24.17 9.91 16.03
N ALA A 209 -25.17 9.90 16.87
CA ALA A 209 -26.32 9.03 16.68
C ALA A 209 -27.16 9.46 15.48
N TRP A 210 -27.64 8.48 14.73
CA TRP A 210 -28.51 8.67 13.57
C TRP A 210 -29.98 8.76 13.94
N LYS A 211 -30.72 9.56 13.18
CA LYS A 211 -32.19 9.72 13.29
C LYS A 211 -32.83 9.19 12.02
N ALA A 212 -34.14 8.87 12.10
CA ALA A 212 -34.89 8.30 10.99
C ALA A 212 -34.84 9.13 9.68
N GLY A 213 -34.69 10.45 9.76
CA GLY A 213 -34.57 11.34 8.59
C GLY A 213 -33.18 11.46 7.99
N ASP A 214 -32.16 10.90 8.61
CA ASP A 214 -30.77 11.10 8.21
C ASP A 214 -30.36 10.39 6.90
N GLY A 215 -31.17 9.51 6.36
CA GLY A 215 -30.95 8.90 5.05
C GLY A 215 -30.70 9.94 3.94
N LYS A 216 -31.39 11.10 3.99
CA LYS A 216 -31.14 12.20 3.03
C LYS A 216 -29.78 12.85 3.22
N PHE A 217 -29.31 12.98 4.44
CA PHE A 217 -27.98 13.50 4.75
C PHE A 217 -26.90 12.54 4.24
N ILE A 218 -27.04 11.24 4.53
CA ILE A 218 -26.11 10.20 4.11
C ILE A 218 -26.03 10.14 2.57
N ARG A 219 -27.16 10.21 1.87
CA ARG A 219 -27.21 10.29 0.41
C ARG A 219 -26.40 11.47 -0.12
N ARG A 220 -26.62 12.67 0.41
CA ARG A 220 -25.86 13.86 -0.02
C ARG A 220 -24.36 13.73 0.22
N ALA A 221 -23.97 13.17 1.37
CA ALA A 221 -22.55 12.92 1.67
C ALA A 221 -21.93 11.94 0.67
N PHE A 222 -22.65 10.87 0.31
CA PHE A 222 -22.22 9.94 -0.72
C PHE A 222 -22.15 10.60 -2.10
N GLU A 223 -23.17 11.32 -2.53
CA GLU A 223 -23.21 11.97 -3.84
C GLU A 223 -22.05 12.96 -3.99
N ALA A 224 -21.72 13.72 -2.94
CA ALA A 224 -20.56 14.62 -2.94
C ALA A 224 -19.22 13.86 -3.07
N ALA A 225 -19.04 12.77 -2.32
CA ALA A 225 -17.84 11.94 -2.42
C ALA A 225 -17.74 11.24 -3.77
N TYR A 226 -18.86 10.78 -4.31
CA TYR A 226 -18.93 10.14 -5.62
C TYR A 226 -18.59 11.12 -6.75
N GLU A 227 -19.15 12.33 -6.70
CA GLU A 227 -18.87 13.41 -7.66
C GLU A 227 -17.40 13.82 -7.63
N GLN A 228 -16.82 13.91 -6.44
CA GLN A 228 -15.39 14.20 -6.28
C GLN A 228 -14.50 13.12 -6.94
N THR A 229 -14.92 11.86 -6.88
CA THR A 229 -14.17 10.73 -7.44
C THR A 229 -14.37 10.57 -8.94
N TYR A 230 -15.62 10.71 -9.42
CA TYR A 230 -15.99 10.37 -10.80
C TYR A 230 -16.46 11.57 -11.65
N GLY A 231 -16.46 12.78 -11.10
CA GLY A 231 -16.85 14.02 -11.80
C GLY A 231 -18.34 14.14 -12.11
N ARG A 232 -19.17 13.22 -11.63
CA ARG A 232 -20.63 13.21 -11.87
C ARG A 232 -21.37 12.39 -10.82
N ILE A 233 -22.66 12.62 -10.66
CA ILE A 233 -23.57 11.76 -9.91
C ILE A 233 -24.47 10.95 -10.87
N ILE A 234 -25.07 9.86 -10.38
CA ILE A 234 -26.06 9.08 -11.13
C ILE A 234 -27.43 9.38 -10.55
N ALA A 235 -28.24 10.13 -11.31
CA ALA A 235 -29.57 10.49 -10.87
C ALA A 235 -30.51 9.27 -10.82
N ASN A 236 -31.44 9.30 -9.87
CA ASN A 236 -32.53 8.30 -9.72
C ASN A 236 -32.07 6.85 -9.42
N LEU A 237 -30.84 6.64 -9.02
CA LEU A 237 -30.37 5.33 -8.60
C LEU A 237 -30.32 5.26 -7.07
N ASP A 238 -30.71 4.10 -6.50
CA ASP A 238 -30.65 3.87 -5.05
C ASP A 238 -29.22 3.48 -4.62
N LEU A 239 -28.96 3.61 -3.33
CA LEU A 239 -27.68 3.34 -2.67
C LEU A 239 -27.79 2.13 -1.77
#